data_fe8e54361fabc569aeff92d1f7ba3c30
#
_entry.id   fe8e54361fabc569aeff92d1f7ba3c30
#
_cell.length_a   1.000
_cell.length_b   1.000
_cell.length_c   1.000
_cell.angle_alpha   90.00
_cell.angle_beta   90.00
_cell.angle_gamma   90.00
#
_symmetry.space_group_name_H-M   'P 1'
#
loop_
_entity.id
_entity.type
_entity.pdbx_description
1 polymer ?
#
loop_
_entity_poly.entity_id
_entity_poly.type
_entity_poly.pdbx_seq_one_letter_code
_entity_poly.pdbx_strand_id
1 'polypeptide(L)'
;MKEIKNIVRSRAQESSSAVEKLYITMRHLFNRGFYKPMGVSGETLREALLSLRPEIYGTIAEDKVELSGLLYVIERLPIGIEECRFINLTSDEGYSNSHFKAIVPPKRRRNCYRIDDEQMNVEITRGRSDIYDILTHLTFIFIESHKIKNRVLFDENAEVSRDWKKLEQAVLSNKKLTLADKEKTISHTANILGRTFAEILDIYDAFGTIEKPDRFLHVIYWLGKLAIEEVVENNKRTITFSPILRERLGHHIHGEIWATNIKEVLKANDLLDRPIHIISANMHSVMNSIFATTVLKTKFKDKSDFFIFEELSKSGADEVRNKVEDFAKLNGMISLPDTSGTNIDVQIFDTAKIDWKKSAFPNAKMHNKNPVIIVMDYAFGEQAYETIDELLKPFQKDILLNVESVSIMGKAGILQGGKGDIMIPSAHINEGTGDNYFFHNELTAEMLEGN
;
A
#
# COMPACT_ATOMS: atom_id res chain seq x y z
N MET A 1 25.11 15.49 -22.95
CA MET A 1 23.91 14.74 -23.35
C MET A 1 24.15 13.22 -23.52
N LYS A 2 25.19 12.75 -24.23
CA LYS A 2 25.50 11.29 -24.33
C LYS A 2 25.88 10.66 -22.99
N GLU A 3 26.67 11.33 -22.16
CA GLU A 3 27.04 10.81 -20.82
C GLU A 3 25.85 10.70 -19.89
N ILE A 4 24.96 11.69 -19.89
CA ILE A 4 23.73 11.66 -19.07
C ILE A 4 22.83 10.50 -19.52
N LYS A 5 22.69 10.26 -20.84
CA LYS A 5 21.92 9.11 -21.36
C LYS A 5 22.52 7.76 -20.96
N ASN A 6 23.86 7.66 -20.92
CA ASN A 6 24.54 6.43 -20.50
C ASN A 6 24.38 6.19 -18.98
N ILE A 7 24.44 7.24 -18.16
CA ILE A 7 24.22 7.15 -16.70
C ILE A 7 22.77 6.74 -16.40
N VAL A 8 21.80 7.29 -17.10
CA VAL A 8 20.37 6.92 -16.93
C VAL A 8 20.11 5.48 -17.36
N ARG A 9 20.71 5.01 -18.47
CA ARG A 9 20.61 3.61 -18.89
C ARG A 9 21.23 2.63 -17.90
N SER A 10 22.41 2.97 -17.35
CA SER A 10 23.07 2.16 -16.33
C SER A 10 22.21 2.04 -15.06
N ARG A 11 21.64 3.14 -14.57
CA ARG A 11 20.74 3.12 -13.40
C ARG A 11 19.47 2.31 -13.64
N ALA A 12 18.86 2.43 -14.80
CA ALA A 12 17.67 1.63 -15.15
C ALA A 12 18.00 0.13 -15.14
N GLN A 13 19.14 -0.27 -15.72
CA GLN A 13 19.58 -1.66 -15.73
C GLN A 13 19.89 -2.18 -14.32
N GLU A 14 20.55 -1.39 -13.47
CA GLU A 14 20.82 -1.75 -12.08
C GLU A 14 19.52 -1.94 -11.29
N SER A 15 18.55 -1.05 -11.47
CA SER A 15 17.23 -1.13 -10.83
C SER A 15 16.46 -2.35 -11.30
N SER A 16 16.42 -2.63 -12.60
CA SER A 16 15.77 -3.83 -13.15
C SER A 16 16.41 -5.11 -12.61
N SER A 17 17.73 -5.19 -12.60
CA SER A 17 18.45 -6.33 -12.02
C SER A 17 18.18 -6.49 -10.53
N ALA A 18 18.04 -5.40 -9.77
CA ALA A 18 17.71 -5.44 -8.35
C ALA A 18 16.26 -5.92 -8.13
N VAL A 19 15.30 -5.46 -8.93
CA VAL A 19 13.90 -5.94 -8.88
C VAL A 19 13.84 -7.43 -9.19
N GLU A 20 14.54 -7.88 -10.21
CA GLU A 20 14.60 -9.30 -10.58
C GLU A 20 15.19 -10.16 -9.44
N LYS A 21 16.31 -9.73 -8.84
CA LYS A 21 16.89 -10.39 -7.66
C LYS A 21 15.92 -10.46 -6.49
N LEU A 22 15.19 -9.38 -6.19
CA LEU A 22 14.16 -9.37 -5.15
C LEU A 22 13.08 -10.41 -5.46
N TYR A 23 12.59 -10.42 -6.68
CA TYR A 23 11.51 -11.31 -7.12
C TYR A 23 11.92 -12.79 -7.01
N ILE A 24 13.08 -13.13 -7.55
CA ILE A 24 13.62 -14.51 -7.50
C ILE A 24 13.85 -14.94 -6.05
N THR A 25 14.45 -14.07 -5.24
CA THR A 25 14.75 -14.39 -3.83
C THR A 25 13.46 -14.58 -3.04
N MET A 26 12.49 -13.69 -3.17
CA MET A 26 11.21 -13.78 -2.46
C MET A 26 10.41 -15.02 -2.88
N ARG A 27 10.41 -15.36 -4.17
CA ARG A 27 9.80 -16.59 -4.68
C ARG A 27 10.47 -17.83 -4.10
N HIS A 28 11.80 -17.82 -3.98
CA HIS A 28 12.54 -18.92 -3.36
C HIS A 28 12.20 -19.07 -1.87
N LEU A 29 12.11 -17.96 -1.13
CA LEU A 29 11.74 -17.96 0.29
C LEU A 29 10.32 -18.49 0.49
N PHE A 30 9.38 -18.07 -0.35
CA PHE A 30 8.02 -18.58 -0.32
C PHE A 30 7.96 -20.10 -0.55
N ASN A 31 8.65 -20.59 -1.56
CA ASN A 31 8.71 -22.03 -1.85
C ASN A 31 9.35 -22.82 -0.70
N ARG A 32 10.35 -22.24 -0.04
CA ARG A 32 11.02 -22.82 1.13
C ARG A 32 10.12 -22.87 2.37
N GLY A 33 9.13 -21.97 2.46
CA GLY A 33 8.16 -21.90 3.55
C GLY A 33 8.57 -21.05 4.74
N PHE A 34 9.78 -20.49 4.76
CA PHE A 34 10.22 -19.59 5.81
C PHE A 34 11.31 -18.62 5.35
N TYR A 35 11.41 -17.50 6.05
CA TYR A 35 12.41 -16.46 5.86
C TYR A 35 13.03 -16.07 7.21
N LYS A 36 14.35 -16.15 7.29
CA LYS A 36 15.13 -15.63 8.42
C LYS A 36 15.88 -14.38 7.95
N PRO A 37 15.52 -13.19 8.44
CA PRO A 37 16.13 -11.94 7.97
C PRO A 37 17.63 -11.85 8.15
N MET A 38 18.15 -12.52 9.19
CA MET A 38 19.58 -12.59 9.52
C MET A 38 20.33 -13.71 8.80
N GLY A 39 19.67 -14.44 7.92
CA GLY A 39 20.32 -15.43 7.06
C GLY A 39 20.81 -14.85 5.75
N VAL A 40 21.48 -15.67 4.93
CA VAL A 40 21.99 -15.31 3.60
C VAL A 40 20.92 -14.69 2.70
N SER A 41 19.69 -15.21 2.77
CA SER A 41 18.58 -14.65 1.98
C SER A 41 18.19 -13.22 2.41
N GLY A 42 18.34 -12.90 3.70
CA GLY A 42 18.13 -11.53 4.20
C GLY A 42 19.19 -10.57 3.67
N GLU A 43 20.43 -11.01 3.58
CA GLU A 43 21.51 -10.23 3.00
C GLU A 43 21.27 -9.95 1.52
N THR A 44 20.85 -10.94 0.76
CA THR A 44 20.50 -10.78 -0.68
C THR A 44 19.35 -9.78 -0.86
N LEU A 45 18.31 -9.85 -0.04
CA LEU A 45 17.20 -8.87 -0.09
C LEU A 45 17.67 -7.46 0.31
N ARG A 46 18.54 -7.35 1.32
CA ARG A 46 19.12 -6.07 1.73
C ARG A 46 19.94 -5.44 0.60
N GLU A 47 20.83 -6.19 -0.04
CA GLU A 47 21.64 -5.70 -1.15
C GLU A 47 20.77 -5.21 -2.32
N ALA A 48 19.73 -5.96 -2.66
CA ALA A 48 18.81 -5.58 -3.71
C ALA A 48 18.03 -4.30 -3.36
N LEU A 49 17.57 -4.15 -2.12
CA LEU A 49 16.93 -2.90 -1.65
C LEU A 49 17.87 -1.70 -1.67
N LEU A 50 19.14 -1.90 -1.30
CA LEU A 50 20.18 -0.87 -1.38
C LEU A 50 20.45 -0.43 -2.82
N SER A 51 20.38 -1.36 -3.78
CA SER A 51 20.58 -1.06 -5.20
C SER A 51 19.41 -0.28 -5.80
N LEU A 52 18.19 -0.56 -5.36
CA LEU A 52 16.99 0.16 -5.82
C LEU A 52 17.00 1.64 -5.38
N ARG A 53 17.56 1.94 -4.22
CA ARG A 53 17.61 3.30 -3.65
C ARG A 53 16.36 4.13 -3.94
N PRO A 54 15.16 3.64 -3.59
CA PRO A 54 13.97 4.45 -3.75
C PRO A 54 14.07 5.69 -2.86
N GLU A 55 13.40 6.79 -3.20
CA GLU A 55 13.39 8.03 -2.40
C GLU A 55 13.11 7.78 -0.90
N ILE A 56 12.24 6.80 -0.61
CA ILE A 56 11.84 6.44 0.75
C ILE A 56 12.99 5.80 1.54
N TYR A 57 13.89 5.09 0.86
CA TYR A 57 15.00 4.35 1.46
C TYR A 57 16.37 5.00 1.14
N GLY A 58 16.37 6.27 0.77
CA GLY A 58 17.55 6.97 0.24
C GLY A 58 18.79 6.85 1.12
N THR A 59 18.63 6.86 2.45
CA THR A 59 19.72 6.74 3.42
C THR A 59 19.85 5.36 4.06
N ILE A 60 19.21 4.32 3.49
CA ILE A 60 19.27 2.94 4.02
C ILE A 60 20.70 2.39 4.11
N ALA A 61 21.62 2.88 3.25
CA ALA A 61 23.03 2.48 3.26
C ALA A 61 23.86 3.14 4.37
N GLU A 62 23.35 4.20 5.00
CA GLU A 62 24.04 4.90 6.09
C GLU A 62 23.90 4.14 7.42
N ASP A 63 24.87 4.39 8.33
CA ASP A 63 24.80 3.84 9.69
C ASP A 63 23.72 4.49 10.58
N LYS A 64 23.15 5.59 10.12
CA LYS A 64 22.05 6.28 10.80
C LYS A 64 20.72 5.61 10.45
N VAL A 65 19.80 5.60 11.42
CA VAL A 65 18.45 5.08 11.18
C VAL A 65 17.69 5.98 10.20
N GLU A 66 17.06 5.38 9.20
CA GLU A 66 16.25 6.07 8.18
C GLU A 66 14.85 6.35 8.71
N LEU A 67 14.63 7.55 9.24
CA LEU A 67 13.40 7.90 9.94
C LEU A 67 12.17 7.96 9.02
N SER A 68 12.32 8.59 7.86
CA SER A 68 11.20 8.74 6.91
C SER A 68 10.77 7.39 6.34
N GLY A 69 11.75 6.53 6.03
CA GLY A 69 11.51 5.15 5.62
C GLY A 69 10.88 4.33 6.72
N LEU A 70 11.30 4.50 7.98
CA LEU A 70 10.72 3.80 9.11
C LEU A 70 9.25 4.20 9.33
N LEU A 71 8.93 5.49 9.28
CA LEU A 71 7.54 5.96 9.35
C LEU A 71 6.71 5.39 8.20
N TYR A 72 7.22 5.47 6.97
CA TYR A 72 6.55 4.94 5.79
C TYR A 72 6.18 3.47 5.94
N VAL A 73 7.09 2.67 6.48
CA VAL A 73 6.91 1.22 6.63
C VAL A 73 5.97 0.89 7.80
N ILE A 74 6.14 1.56 8.95
CA ILE A 74 5.29 1.35 10.14
C ILE A 74 3.81 1.68 9.88
N GLU A 75 3.53 2.68 9.06
CA GLU A 75 2.15 3.00 8.65
C GLU A 75 1.50 1.92 7.75
N ARG A 76 2.29 1.03 7.15
CA ARG A 76 1.84 -0.05 6.25
C ARG A 76 1.85 -1.42 6.89
N LEU A 77 2.32 -1.51 8.11
CA LEU A 77 2.33 -2.71 8.92
C LEU A 77 1.38 -2.58 10.11
N PRO A 78 0.85 -3.70 10.63
CA PRO A 78 -0.06 -3.67 11.78
C PRO A 78 0.62 -3.12 13.03
N ILE A 79 -0.15 -2.42 13.84
CA ILE A 79 0.32 -1.93 15.13
C ILE A 79 0.73 -3.12 16.01
N GLY A 80 1.91 -3.04 16.60
CA GLY A 80 2.49 -4.10 17.44
C GLY A 80 3.37 -5.09 16.69
N ILE A 81 3.54 -4.96 15.37
CA ILE A 81 4.46 -5.79 14.60
C ILE A 81 5.91 -5.64 15.07
N GLU A 82 6.25 -4.46 15.56
CA GLU A 82 7.56 -4.13 16.15
C GLU A 82 7.95 -5.00 17.34
N GLU A 83 6.96 -5.57 18.02
CA GLU A 83 7.12 -6.44 19.19
C GLU A 83 7.23 -7.92 18.83
N CYS A 84 6.90 -8.27 17.57
CA CYS A 84 6.76 -9.66 17.15
C CYS A 84 8.07 -10.26 16.65
N ARG A 85 8.41 -11.40 17.21
CA ARG A 85 9.53 -12.24 16.79
C ARG A 85 9.12 -13.18 15.66
N PHE A 86 7.89 -13.69 15.73
CA PHE A 86 7.34 -14.63 14.79
C PHE A 86 6.22 -13.98 13.99
N ILE A 87 6.39 -13.93 12.68
CA ILE A 87 5.38 -13.39 11.76
C ILE A 87 4.98 -14.52 10.83
N ASN A 88 3.71 -14.90 10.85
CA ASN A 88 3.18 -15.95 10.00
C ASN A 88 2.28 -15.33 8.92
N LEU A 89 2.65 -15.50 7.66
CA LEU A 89 1.81 -15.11 6.53
C LEU A 89 0.83 -16.25 6.25
N THR A 90 -0.46 -15.94 6.34
CA THR A 90 -1.57 -16.90 6.23
C THR A 90 -2.46 -16.54 5.04
N SER A 91 -3.27 -17.48 4.60
CA SER A 91 -4.44 -17.22 3.77
C SER A 91 -5.64 -16.89 4.68
N ASP A 92 -6.84 -16.80 4.12
CA ASP A 92 -8.08 -16.84 4.89
C ASP A 92 -8.23 -18.23 5.55
N GLU A 93 -7.86 -18.31 6.80
CA GLU A 93 -7.85 -19.54 7.62
C GLU A 93 -8.86 -19.45 8.77
N GLY A 94 -9.88 -18.59 8.60
CA GLY A 94 -10.99 -18.47 9.54
C GLY A 94 -10.70 -17.62 10.79
N TYR A 95 -9.60 -16.86 10.82
CA TYR A 95 -9.30 -15.94 11.94
C TYR A 95 -10.38 -14.89 12.14
N SER A 96 -11.04 -14.44 11.07
CA SER A 96 -12.16 -13.49 11.13
C SER A 96 -13.34 -14.00 11.97
N ASN A 97 -13.51 -15.33 12.07
CA ASN A 97 -14.56 -15.97 12.86
C ASN A 97 -14.07 -16.42 14.26
N SER A 98 -12.86 -16.05 14.64
CA SER A 98 -12.25 -16.38 15.92
C SER A 98 -12.45 -15.26 16.95
N HIS A 99 -11.89 -15.46 18.16
CA HIS A 99 -11.88 -14.41 19.20
C HIS A 99 -10.82 -13.33 18.97
N PHE A 100 -9.91 -13.51 18.00
CA PHE A 100 -8.90 -12.53 17.69
C PHE A 100 -9.52 -11.32 16.98
N LYS A 101 -9.10 -10.12 17.40
CA LYS A 101 -9.54 -8.89 16.74
C LYS A 101 -8.60 -8.56 15.58
N ALA A 102 -9.17 -8.24 14.44
CA ALA A 102 -8.40 -7.80 13.29
C ALA A 102 -7.71 -6.45 13.58
N ILE A 103 -6.41 -6.38 13.29
CA ILE A 103 -5.60 -5.17 13.30
C ILE A 103 -5.33 -4.82 11.85
N VAL A 104 -5.90 -3.71 11.37
CA VAL A 104 -5.73 -3.26 9.99
C VAL A 104 -4.67 -2.14 9.97
N PRO A 105 -3.61 -2.27 9.17
CA PRO A 105 -2.62 -1.21 9.03
C PRO A 105 -3.24 0.10 8.51
N PRO A 106 -2.76 1.27 8.96
CA PRO A 106 -3.34 2.56 8.56
C PRO A 106 -3.34 2.80 7.03
N LYS A 107 -2.31 2.33 6.33
CA LYS A 107 -2.13 2.57 4.88
C LYS A 107 -2.07 1.28 4.05
N ARG A 108 -2.57 0.19 4.55
CA ARG A 108 -2.77 -1.09 3.81
C ARG A 108 -4.03 -1.78 4.31
N ARG A 109 -4.86 -2.21 3.41
CA ARG A 109 -6.07 -2.98 3.74
C ARG A 109 -5.72 -4.46 3.77
N ARG A 110 -5.35 -4.97 4.93
CA ARG A 110 -5.13 -6.40 5.19
C ARG A 110 -5.45 -6.69 6.65
N ASN A 111 -6.03 -7.85 6.92
CA ASN A 111 -6.29 -8.27 8.28
C ASN A 111 -5.03 -8.87 8.89
N CYS A 112 -4.73 -8.47 10.10
CA CYS A 112 -3.64 -9.02 10.88
C CYS A 112 -4.18 -9.38 12.26
N TYR A 113 -3.65 -10.44 12.85
CA TYR A 113 -4.13 -10.98 14.12
C TYR A 113 -2.96 -11.21 15.07
N ARG A 114 -3.00 -10.55 16.23
CA ARG A 114 -2.03 -10.78 17.31
C ARG A 114 -2.39 -12.09 18.01
N ILE A 115 -1.53 -13.08 17.92
CA ILE A 115 -1.78 -14.41 18.48
C ILE A 115 -1.34 -14.46 19.94
N ASP A 116 -0.14 -13.93 20.22
CA ASP A 116 0.42 -13.79 21.56
C ASP A 116 1.39 -12.58 21.61
N ASP A 117 2.19 -12.49 22.67
CA ASP A 117 3.11 -11.35 22.87
C ASP A 117 4.23 -11.28 21.83
N GLU A 118 4.55 -12.38 21.16
CA GLU A 118 5.65 -12.47 20.20
C GLU A 118 5.22 -12.86 18.77
N GLN A 119 3.96 -13.28 18.57
CA GLN A 119 3.49 -13.78 17.28
C GLN A 119 2.36 -12.95 16.69
N MET A 120 2.48 -12.65 15.40
CA MET A 120 1.45 -12.03 14.60
C MET A 120 1.21 -12.81 13.29
N ASN A 121 -0.05 -13.06 12.98
CA ASN A 121 -0.48 -13.59 11.71
C ASN A 121 -0.92 -12.45 10.81
N VAL A 122 -0.51 -12.50 9.54
CA VAL A 122 -0.85 -11.52 8.51
C VAL A 122 -1.55 -12.23 7.38
N GLU A 123 -2.81 -11.89 7.14
CA GLU A 123 -3.63 -12.50 6.11
C GLU A 123 -3.28 -11.93 4.73
N ILE A 124 -2.97 -12.82 3.80
CA ILE A 124 -2.59 -12.52 2.42
C ILE A 124 -3.78 -12.84 1.52
N THR A 125 -4.33 -11.81 0.91
CA THR A 125 -5.49 -11.92 0.02
C THR A 125 -5.22 -11.42 -1.39
N ARG A 126 -4.05 -10.81 -1.64
CA ARG A 126 -3.69 -10.14 -2.89
C ARG A 126 -2.56 -10.84 -3.66
N GLY A 127 -2.46 -12.15 -3.52
CA GLY A 127 -1.47 -12.95 -4.22
C GLY A 127 -0.01 -12.65 -3.83
N ARG A 128 0.91 -12.97 -4.73
CA ARG A 128 2.36 -12.80 -4.49
C ARG A 128 2.79 -11.37 -4.26
N SER A 129 2.15 -10.41 -4.92
CA SER A 129 2.49 -8.99 -4.77
C SER A 129 2.35 -8.51 -3.33
N ASP A 130 1.35 -9.03 -2.60
CA ASP A 130 1.15 -8.69 -1.19
C ASP A 130 2.25 -9.30 -0.28
N ILE A 131 2.67 -10.52 -0.60
CA ILE A 131 3.80 -11.17 0.07
C ILE A 131 5.08 -10.34 -0.14
N TYR A 132 5.35 -9.91 -1.37
CA TYR A 132 6.54 -9.12 -1.69
C TYR A 132 6.54 -7.75 -1.01
N ASP A 133 5.38 -7.08 -0.95
CA ASP A 133 5.21 -5.83 -0.22
C ASP A 133 5.57 -6.00 1.27
N ILE A 134 5.02 -7.04 1.92
CA ILE A 134 5.29 -7.32 3.33
C ILE A 134 6.76 -7.69 3.57
N LEU A 135 7.32 -8.59 2.77
CA LEU A 135 8.71 -9.02 2.93
C LEU A 135 9.68 -7.84 2.75
N THR A 136 9.39 -6.94 1.81
CA THR A 136 10.16 -5.72 1.60
C THR A 136 10.12 -4.82 2.84
N HIS A 137 8.93 -4.56 3.37
CA HIS A 137 8.75 -3.73 4.56
C HIS A 137 9.42 -4.35 5.80
N LEU A 138 9.26 -5.66 6.02
CA LEU A 138 9.89 -6.35 7.13
C LEU A 138 11.42 -6.37 7.00
N THR A 139 11.96 -6.60 5.80
CA THR A 139 13.40 -6.55 5.58
C THR A 139 13.97 -5.16 5.91
N PHE A 140 13.26 -4.09 5.50
CA PHE A 140 13.64 -2.73 5.88
C PHE A 140 13.68 -2.54 7.40
N ILE A 141 12.64 -2.93 8.12
CA ILE A 141 12.60 -2.86 9.59
C ILE A 141 13.77 -3.61 10.21
N PHE A 142 14.12 -4.78 9.69
CA PHE A 142 15.23 -5.57 10.22
C PHE A 142 16.58 -4.90 9.97
N ILE A 143 16.76 -4.22 8.84
CA ILE A 143 17.94 -3.41 8.58
C ILE A 143 18.07 -2.29 9.61
N GLU A 144 17.00 -1.53 9.80
CA GLU A 144 16.99 -0.41 10.75
C GLU A 144 17.15 -0.88 12.20
N SER A 145 16.54 -1.98 12.56
CA SER A 145 16.70 -2.67 13.85
C SER A 145 18.17 -3.04 14.14
N HIS A 146 18.89 -3.51 13.10
CA HIS A 146 20.34 -3.79 13.21
C HIS A 146 21.19 -2.56 13.38
N LYS A 147 20.86 -1.45 12.73
CA LYS A 147 21.56 -0.19 12.94
C LYS A 147 21.42 0.27 14.39
N ILE A 148 20.20 0.16 14.97
CA ILE A 148 19.96 0.46 16.39
C ILE A 148 20.87 -0.42 17.26
N LYS A 149 20.82 -1.76 17.06
CA LYS A 149 21.64 -2.71 17.82
C LYS A 149 23.12 -2.38 17.72
N ASN A 150 23.67 -2.12 16.53
CA ASN A 150 25.09 -1.80 16.33
C ASN A 150 25.55 -0.53 17.07
N ARG A 151 24.63 0.39 17.36
CA ARG A 151 24.96 1.64 18.07
C ARG A 151 24.79 1.53 19.60
N VAL A 152 24.09 0.52 20.08
CA VAL A 152 23.79 0.38 21.51
C VAL A 152 24.50 -0.78 22.17
N LEU A 153 24.88 -1.81 21.41
CA LEU A 153 25.58 -2.99 21.92
C LEU A 153 27.08 -2.87 21.65
N PHE A 154 27.91 -2.82 22.70
CA PHE A 154 29.33 -2.54 22.56
C PHE A 154 30.17 -3.80 22.35
N ASP A 155 29.77 -4.92 22.93
CA ASP A 155 30.50 -6.17 22.81
C ASP A 155 29.60 -7.41 22.94
N GLU A 156 30.20 -8.61 22.77
CA GLU A 156 29.52 -9.88 22.90
C GLU A 156 29.08 -10.21 24.36
N ASN A 157 29.55 -9.44 25.35
CA ASN A 157 29.16 -9.62 26.76
C ASN A 157 27.83 -8.94 27.08
N ALA A 158 27.09 -8.49 26.07
CA ALA A 158 25.78 -7.87 26.19
C ALA A 158 25.75 -6.54 26.97
N GLU A 159 26.89 -5.82 27.03
CA GLU A 159 26.90 -4.50 27.61
C GLU A 159 26.25 -3.48 26.66
N VAL A 160 25.15 -2.89 27.15
CA VAL A 160 24.40 -1.87 26.37
C VAL A 160 24.69 -0.47 26.84
N SER A 161 24.57 0.49 25.92
CA SER A 161 24.84 1.89 26.17
C SER A 161 23.94 2.49 27.28
N ARG A 162 24.42 3.56 27.92
CA ARG A 162 23.66 4.31 28.92
C ARG A 162 22.37 4.88 28.29
N ASP A 163 22.43 5.37 27.06
CA ASP A 163 21.28 5.93 26.35
C ASP A 163 20.19 4.87 26.15
N TRP A 164 20.58 3.63 25.83
CA TRP A 164 19.67 2.50 25.73
C TRP A 164 18.94 2.20 27.05
N LYS A 165 19.68 2.12 28.15
CA LYS A 165 19.10 1.88 29.51
C LYS A 165 18.08 2.96 29.88
N LYS A 166 18.30 4.21 29.45
CA LYS A 166 17.37 5.32 29.67
C LYS A 166 16.10 5.22 28.81
N LEU A 167 16.25 4.84 27.55
CA LEU A 167 15.09 4.56 26.67
C LEU A 167 14.25 3.40 27.23
N GLU A 168 14.90 2.28 27.58
CA GLU A 168 14.26 1.11 28.17
C GLU A 168 13.47 1.47 29.44
N GLN A 169 14.10 2.19 30.38
CA GLN A 169 13.43 2.66 31.61
C GLN A 169 12.19 3.51 31.29
N ALA A 170 12.27 4.39 30.28
CA ALA A 170 11.16 5.25 29.90
C ALA A 170 10.00 4.44 29.30
N VAL A 171 10.30 3.50 28.40
CA VAL A 171 9.29 2.69 27.71
C VAL A 171 8.63 1.68 28.65
N LEU A 172 9.40 0.98 29.50
CA LEU A 172 8.89 -0.07 30.39
C LEU A 172 8.22 0.48 31.65
N SER A 173 8.43 1.76 32.00
CA SER A 173 7.82 2.34 33.21
C SER A 173 6.30 2.42 33.20
N ASN A 174 5.66 2.29 32.02
CA ASN A 174 4.23 2.47 31.79
C ASN A 174 3.65 3.80 32.37
N LYS A 175 4.51 4.75 32.68
CA LYS A 175 4.12 6.07 33.20
C LYS A 175 4.06 7.06 32.05
N LYS A 176 3.05 7.92 32.08
CA LYS A 176 2.98 9.06 31.16
C LYS A 176 4.19 9.96 31.40
N LEU A 177 5.00 10.17 30.37
CA LEU A 177 6.19 11.01 30.47
C LEU A 177 5.80 12.47 30.72
N THR A 178 6.51 13.12 31.63
CA THR A 178 6.44 14.59 31.74
C THR A 178 7.13 15.22 30.52
N LEU A 179 6.86 16.49 30.22
CA LEU A 179 7.53 17.20 29.13
C LEU A 179 9.07 17.14 29.25
N ALA A 180 9.60 17.39 30.45
CA ALA A 180 11.03 17.34 30.72
C ALA A 180 11.64 15.94 30.56
N ASP A 181 10.91 14.89 30.94
CA ASP A 181 11.36 13.50 30.76
C ASP A 181 11.26 13.07 29.29
N LYS A 182 10.23 13.54 28.58
CA LYS A 182 10.10 13.33 27.14
C LYS A 182 11.29 13.91 26.36
N GLU A 183 11.66 15.18 26.60
CA GLU A 183 12.80 15.82 25.96
C GLU A 183 14.13 15.10 26.23
N LYS A 184 14.36 14.68 27.50
CA LYS A 184 15.54 13.89 27.86
C LYS A 184 15.56 12.54 27.13
N THR A 185 14.42 11.85 27.08
CA THR A 185 14.32 10.54 26.40
C THR A 185 14.53 10.69 24.89
N ILE A 186 13.98 11.75 24.28
CA ILE A 186 14.23 12.08 22.88
C ILE A 186 15.73 12.31 22.63
N SER A 187 16.43 13.04 23.50
CA SER A 187 17.88 13.27 23.39
C SER A 187 18.69 11.95 23.42
N HIS A 188 18.34 11.04 24.35
CA HIS A 188 18.95 9.71 24.40
C HIS A 188 18.64 8.90 23.14
N THR A 189 17.42 8.96 22.65
CA THR A 189 17.00 8.28 21.43
C THR A 189 17.71 8.84 20.20
N ALA A 190 17.92 10.14 20.12
CA ALA A 190 18.71 10.77 19.05
C ALA A 190 20.12 10.20 18.96
N ASN A 191 20.80 10.02 20.10
CA ASN A 191 22.12 9.38 20.15
C ASN A 191 22.08 7.92 19.66
N ILE A 192 21.08 7.15 20.09
CA ILE A 192 20.86 5.77 19.65
C ILE A 192 20.68 5.69 18.14
N LEU A 193 19.92 6.60 17.54
CA LEU A 193 19.60 6.59 16.11
C LEU A 193 20.68 7.25 15.24
N GLY A 194 21.65 7.94 15.84
CA GLY A 194 22.65 8.75 15.12
C GLY A 194 22.06 9.97 14.44
N ARG A 195 20.99 10.51 15.02
CA ARG A 195 20.25 11.67 14.52
C ARG A 195 20.36 12.84 15.49
N THR A 196 20.02 14.02 15.03
CA THR A 196 19.90 15.20 15.87
C THR A 196 18.56 15.21 16.63
N PHE A 197 18.50 15.95 17.72
CA PHE A 197 17.25 16.15 18.48
C PHE A 197 16.14 16.75 17.61
N ALA A 198 16.49 17.71 16.74
CA ALA A 198 15.52 18.36 15.84
C ALA A 198 14.95 17.37 14.82
N GLU A 199 15.78 16.54 14.17
CA GLU A 199 15.29 15.50 13.24
C GLU A 199 14.31 14.52 13.90
N ILE A 200 14.55 14.18 15.17
CA ILE A 200 13.61 13.30 15.90
C ILE A 200 12.32 14.05 16.21
N LEU A 201 12.39 15.30 16.66
CA LEU A 201 11.21 16.06 17.02
C LEU A 201 10.26 16.27 15.85
N ASP A 202 10.81 16.52 14.65
CA ASP A 202 10.06 16.71 13.41
C ASP A 202 9.20 15.50 13.03
N ILE A 203 9.60 14.29 13.41
CA ILE A 203 8.91 13.07 13.02
C ILE A 203 8.18 12.37 14.19
N TYR A 204 8.52 12.73 15.43
CA TYR A 204 8.03 12.06 16.63
C TYR A 204 6.52 11.92 16.68
N ASP A 205 5.82 13.02 16.47
CA ASP A 205 4.37 13.06 16.56
C ASP A 205 3.68 12.30 15.42
N ALA A 206 4.36 12.12 14.28
CA ALA A 206 3.84 11.36 13.16
C ALA A 206 3.70 9.85 13.45
N PHE A 207 4.48 9.31 14.40
CA PHE A 207 4.34 7.92 14.87
C PHE A 207 3.23 7.76 15.89
N GLY A 208 2.81 8.85 16.53
CA GLY A 208 1.84 8.82 17.62
C GLY A 208 0.46 8.35 17.15
N THR A 209 -0.24 7.67 18.06
CA THR A 209 -1.67 7.37 17.94
C THR A 209 -2.40 8.00 19.14
N ILE A 210 -3.74 8.09 19.06
CA ILE A 210 -4.55 8.60 20.18
C ILE A 210 -4.30 7.78 21.46
N GLU A 211 -4.12 6.46 21.31
CA GLU A 211 -3.90 5.55 22.44
C GLU A 211 -2.44 5.52 22.91
N LYS A 212 -1.49 5.70 22.00
CA LYS A 212 -0.05 5.67 22.25
C LYS A 212 0.63 6.90 21.65
N PRO A 213 0.55 8.09 22.29
CA PRO A 213 1.17 9.31 21.77
C PRO A 213 2.71 9.21 21.68
N ASP A 214 3.33 8.43 22.57
CA ASP A 214 4.79 8.22 22.60
C ASP A 214 5.22 6.94 21.84
N ARG A 215 4.41 6.49 20.86
CA ARG A 215 4.67 5.26 20.09
C ARG A 215 6.03 5.23 19.41
N PHE A 216 6.58 6.38 19.03
CA PHE A 216 7.92 6.46 18.46
C PHE A 216 8.97 5.77 19.35
N LEU A 217 9.03 6.14 20.65
CA LEU A 217 9.98 5.55 21.59
C LEU A 217 9.78 4.03 21.75
N HIS A 218 8.52 3.60 21.74
CA HIS A 218 8.13 2.20 21.84
C HIS A 218 8.64 1.40 20.61
N VAL A 219 8.41 1.92 19.41
CA VAL A 219 8.90 1.30 18.15
C VAL A 219 10.43 1.15 18.19
N ILE A 220 11.16 2.22 18.53
CA ILE A 220 12.62 2.19 18.56
C ILE A 220 13.13 1.19 19.61
N TYR A 221 12.53 1.17 20.79
CA TYR A 221 12.90 0.22 21.84
C TYR A 221 12.72 -1.23 21.39
N TRP A 222 11.53 -1.59 20.90
CA TRP A 222 11.25 -2.98 20.53
C TRP A 222 12.09 -3.47 19.34
N LEU A 223 12.28 -2.62 18.34
CA LEU A 223 13.15 -2.95 17.21
C LEU A 223 14.59 -3.22 17.67
N GLY A 224 15.12 -2.38 18.54
CA GLY A 224 16.45 -2.55 19.10
C GLY A 224 16.56 -3.77 20.01
N LYS A 225 15.58 -3.96 20.89
CA LYS A 225 15.52 -5.13 21.81
C LYS A 225 15.56 -6.45 21.07
N LEU A 226 14.67 -6.63 20.08
CA LEU A 226 14.64 -7.85 19.29
C LEU A 226 15.97 -8.13 18.57
N ALA A 227 16.64 -7.08 18.07
CA ALA A 227 17.92 -7.25 17.40
C ALA A 227 19.08 -7.55 18.38
N ILE A 228 19.03 -7.05 19.62
CA ILE A 228 19.98 -7.39 20.68
C ILE A 228 19.80 -8.86 21.07
N GLU A 229 18.59 -9.30 21.33
CA GLU A 229 18.27 -10.69 21.70
C GLU A 229 18.64 -11.70 20.60
N GLU A 230 18.54 -11.31 19.32
CA GLU A 230 19.03 -12.14 18.21
C GLU A 230 20.52 -12.46 18.29
N VAL A 231 21.32 -11.54 18.79
CA VAL A 231 22.77 -11.70 18.88
C VAL A 231 23.18 -12.33 20.22
N VAL A 232 22.63 -11.82 21.32
CA VAL A 232 23.01 -12.22 22.68
C VAL A 232 22.42 -13.58 23.06
N GLU A 233 21.16 -13.83 22.71
CA GLU A 233 20.41 -15.01 23.12
C GLU A 233 20.24 -16.02 21.96
N ASN A 234 20.72 -15.67 20.76
CA ASN A 234 20.47 -16.43 19.52
C ASN A 234 18.97 -16.64 19.20
N ASN A 235 18.13 -15.77 19.71
CA ASN A 235 16.67 -15.84 19.58
C ASN A 235 16.22 -15.10 18.31
N LYS A 236 16.25 -15.76 17.16
CA LYS A 236 16.11 -15.15 15.82
C LYS A 236 14.67 -14.92 15.41
N ARG A 237 14.39 -13.74 14.90
CA ARG A 237 13.14 -13.45 14.22
C ARG A 237 12.94 -14.36 13.02
N THR A 238 11.71 -14.81 12.81
CA THR A 238 11.38 -15.74 11.72
C THR A 238 10.03 -15.36 11.12
N ILE A 239 9.98 -15.33 9.79
CA ILE A 239 8.76 -15.21 9.03
C ILE A 239 8.46 -16.58 8.42
N THR A 240 7.21 -17.03 8.56
CA THR A 240 6.75 -18.31 8.01
C THR A 240 5.60 -18.09 7.04
N PHE A 241 5.39 -19.04 6.16
CA PHE A 241 4.27 -19.07 5.22
C PHE A 241 3.42 -20.29 5.52
N SER A 242 2.14 -20.09 5.81
CA SER A 242 1.28 -21.22 6.13
C SER A 242 1.18 -22.21 4.96
N PRO A 243 0.95 -23.50 5.22
CA PRO A 243 0.73 -24.48 4.17
C PRO A 243 -0.48 -24.12 3.27
N ILE A 244 -1.56 -23.62 3.89
CA ILE A 244 -2.78 -23.23 3.18
C ILE A 244 -2.51 -22.06 2.24
N LEU A 245 -1.77 -21.02 2.68
CA LEU A 245 -1.35 -19.93 1.81
C LEU A 245 -0.54 -20.45 0.61
N ARG A 246 0.39 -21.35 0.85
CA ARG A 246 1.25 -21.90 -0.21
C ARG A 246 0.46 -22.71 -1.23
N GLU A 247 -0.56 -23.43 -0.79
CA GLU A 247 -1.46 -24.20 -1.65
C GLU A 247 -2.41 -23.32 -2.43
N ARG A 248 -3.00 -22.31 -1.78
CA ARG A 248 -4.00 -21.44 -2.40
C ARG A 248 -3.43 -20.37 -3.33
N LEU A 249 -2.15 -20.07 -3.21
CA LEU A 249 -1.53 -19.03 -4.03
C LEU A 249 -1.55 -19.45 -5.52
N GLY A 250 -2.17 -18.64 -6.36
CA GLY A 250 -2.36 -18.90 -7.78
C GLY A 250 -3.70 -19.53 -8.16
N HIS A 251 -4.60 -19.76 -7.21
CA HIS A 251 -5.95 -20.27 -7.49
C HIS A 251 -7.00 -19.16 -7.71
N HIS A 252 -6.62 -17.91 -7.72
CA HIS A 252 -7.46 -16.72 -8.01
C HIS A 252 -8.83 -16.67 -7.28
N ILE A 253 -8.96 -17.38 -6.15
CA ILE A 253 -10.26 -17.58 -5.46
C ILE A 253 -10.91 -16.25 -5.10
N HIS A 254 -10.15 -15.31 -4.59
CA HIS A 254 -10.67 -14.00 -4.21
C HIS A 254 -11.08 -13.18 -5.43
N GLY A 255 -10.30 -13.23 -6.52
CA GLY A 255 -10.63 -12.60 -7.80
C GLY A 255 -11.90 -13.17 -8.43
N GLU A 256 -12.10 -14.50 -8.39
CA GLU A 256 -13.30 -15.18 -8.88
C GLU A 256 -14.55 -14.75 -8.12
N ILE A 257 -14.50 -14.73 -6.78
CA ILE A 257 -15.61 -14.26 -5.94
C ILE A 257 -15.92 -12.80 -6.23
N TRP A 258 -14.88 -11.97 -6.31
CA TRP A 258 -15.00 -10.53 -6.61
C TRP A 258 -15.70 -10.30 -7.96
N ALA A 259 -15.23 -10.95 -9.01
CA ALA A 259 -15.79 -10.85 -10.35
C ALA A 259 -17.22 -11.37 -10.41
N THR A 260 -17.51 -12.45 -9.70
CA THR A 260 -18.87 -13.02 -9.60
C THR A 260 -19.83 -12.03 -8.94
N ASN A 261 -19.42 -11.42 -7.81
CA ASN A 261 -20.26 -10.41 -7.13
C ASN A 261 -20.60 -9.23 -8.05
N ILE A 262 -19.66 -8.75 -8.85
CA ILE A 262 -19.91 -7.67 -9.82
C ILE A 262 -20.93 -8.14 -10.87
N LYS A 263 -20.70 -9.30 -11.46
CA LYS A 263 -21.59 -9.85 -12.51
C LYS A 263 -23.00 -10.10 -12.00
N GLU A 264 -23.16 -10.54 -10.76
CA GLU A 264 -24.47 -10.69 -10.12
C GLU A 264 -25.17 -9.35 -9.92
N VAL A 265 -24.46 -8.30 -9.51
CA VAL A 265 -25.01 -6.94 -9.39
C VAL A 265 -25.41 -6.40 -10.76
N LEU A 266 -24.58 -6.59 -11.79
CA LEU A 266 -24.93 -6.21 -13.16
C LEU A 266 -26.20 -6.93 -13.63
N LYS A 267 -26.32 -8.23 -13.38
CA LYS A 267 -27.50 -9.02 -13.71
C LYS A 267 -28.74 -8.54 -12.98
N ALA A 268 -28.65 -8.30 -11.69
CA ALA A 268 -29.78 -7.85 -10.86
C ALA A 268 -30.31 -6.46 -11.27
N ASN A 269 -29.52 -5.68 -12.00
CA ASN A 269 -29.89 -4.35 -12.49
C ASN A 269 -30.10 -4.27 -14.00
N ASP A 270 -30.17 -5.38 -14.71
CA ASP A 270 -30.34 -5.46 -16.18
C ASP A 270 -29.24 -4.72 -16.96
N LEU A 271 -27.98 -4.86 -16.52
CA LEU A 271 -26.82 -4.16 -17.07
C LEU A 271 -25.87 -5.07 -17.85
N LEU A 272 -26.04 -6.40 -17.84
CA LEU A 272 -25.09 -7.36 -18.42
C LEU A 272 -24.90 -7.20 -19.94
N ASP A 273 -25.96 -6.87 -20.67
CA ASP A 273 -25.94 -6.77 -22.14
C ASP A 273 -25.50 -5.41 -22.66
N ARG A 274 -25.17 -4.49 -21.76
CA ARG A 274 -24.79 -3.14 -22.11
C ARG A 274 -23.28 -3.00 -22.32
N PRO A 275 -22.83 -2.04 -23.14
CA PRO A 275 -21.41 -1.72 -23.25
C PRO A 275 -20.83 -1.35 -21.90
N ILE A 276 -19.64 -1.88 -21.56
CA ILE A 276 -18.99 -1.66 -20.28
C ILE A 276 -17.65 -0.95 -20.50
N HIS A 277 -17.43 0.10 -19.74
CA HIS A 277 -16.15 0.78 -19.60
C HIS A 277 -15.62 0.54 -18.19
N ILE A 278 -14.43 -0.06 -18.07
CA ILE A 278 -13.77 -0.34 -16.79
C ILE A 278 -12.75 0.77 -16.52
N ILE A 279 -12.79 1.34 -15.32
CA ILE A 279 -11.85 2.35 -14.87
C ILE A 279 -11.20 1.87 -13.58
N SER A 280 -9.90 1.59 -13.60
CA SER A 280 -9.12 1.36 -12.39
C SER A 280 -8.51 2.68 -11.92
N ALA A 281 -9.02 3.20 -10.82
CA ALA A 281 -8.63 4.51 -10.29
C ALA A 281 -8.97 4.63 -8.80
N ASN A 282 -8.61 5.75 -8.19
CA ASN A 282 -9.14 6.09 -6.87
C ASN A 282 -10.68 6.14 -6.94
N MET A 283 -11.34 5.45 -6.01
CA MET A 283 -12.80 5.29 -5.99
C MET A 283 -13.58 6.61 -6.07
N HIS A 284 -13.03 7.66 -5.48
CA HIS A 284 -13.73 8.95 -5.46
C HIS A 284 -13.55 9.76 -6.75
N SER A 285 -12.59 9.40 -7.61
CA SER A 285 -12.22 10.23 -8.76
C SER A 285 -13.36 10.41 -9.75
N VAL A 286 -13.98 9.32 -10.21
CA VAL A 286 -15.06 9.38 -11.22
C VAL A 286 -16.32 9.99 -10.61
N MET A 287 -16.72 9.54 -9.41
CA MET A 287 -17.89 10.09 -8.71
C MET A 287 -17.78 11.60 -8.49
N ASN A 288 -16.63 12.07 -7.99
CA ASN A 288 -16.40 13.48 -7.74
C ASN A 288 -16.35 14.28 -9.05
N SER A 289 -15.71 13.76 -10.10
CA SER A 289 -15.68 14.42 -11.41
C SER A 289 -17.07 14.61 -12.00
N ILE A 290 -17.98 13.67 -11.78
CA ILE A 290 -19.35 13.76 -12.30
C ILE A 290 -20.22 14.68 -11.45
N PHE A 291 -20.17 14.59 -10.11
CA PHE A 291 -21.20 15.15 -9.24
C PHE A 291 -20.73 16.23 -8.26
N ALA A 292 -19.44 16.25 -7.85
CA ALA A 292 -19.02 17.07 -6.72
C ALA A 292 -19.25 18.57 -6.93
N THR A 293 -18.89 19.09 -8.09
CA THR A 293 -19.03 20.52 -8.37
C THR A 293 -20.49 20.96 -8.33
N THR A 294 -21.39 20.16 -8.86
CA THR A 294 -22.83 20.47 -8.86
C THR A 294 -23.44 20.37 -7.45
N VAL A 295 -23.12 19.31 -6.72
CA VAL A 295 -23.65 19.06 -5.36
C VAL A 295 -23.16 20.10 -4.36
N LEU A 296 -21.91 20.53 -4.50
CA LEU A 296 -21.25 21.41 -3.53
C LEU A 296 -21.27 22.89 -3.94
N LYS A 297 -21.81 23.23 -5.12
CA LYS A 297 -21.87 24.60 -5.65
C LYS A 297 -22.54 25.58 -4.68
N THR A 298 -23.55 25.16 -3.97
CA THR A 298 -24.24 26.01 -2.99
C THR A 298 -23.41 26.27 -1.73
N LYS A 299 -22.63 25.26 -1.30
CA LYS A 299 -21.76 25.36 -0.13
C LYS A 299 -20.50 26.19 -0.42
N PHE A 300 -19.94 26.03 -1.62
CA PHE A 300 -18.69 26.67 -2.04
C PHE A 300 -18.95 27.68 -3.19
N LYS A 301 -19.93 28.55 -2.99
CA LYS A 301 -20.29 29.56 -3.95
C LYS A 301 -19.07 30.40 -4.36
N ASP A 302 -18.91 30.64 -5.66
CA ASP A 302 -17.81 31.44 -6.25
C ASP A 302 -16.39 30.84 -6.08
N LYS A 303 -16.28 29.54 -5.72
CA LYS A 303 -15.00 28.80 -5.68
C LYS A 303 -14.79 28.02 -6.97
N SER A 304 -13.51 27.80 -7.32
CA SER A 304 -13.15 26.95 -8.47
C SER A 304 -13.43 25.47 -8.20
N ASP A 305 -13.56 24.69 -9.25
CA ASP A 305 -13.72 23.23 -9.16
C ASP A 305 -12.51 22.60 -8.45
N PHE A 306 -11.29 23.10 -8.70
CA PHE A 306 -10.08 22.69 -8.02
C PHE A 306 -10.18 22.85 -6.49
N PHE A 307 -10.71 23.97 -6.01
CA PHE A 307 -10.94 24.21 -4.59
C PHE A 307 -11.89 23.16 -3.99
N ILE A 308 -12.94 22.80 -4.73
CA ILE A 308 -13.90 21.78 -4.27
C ILE A 308 -13.20 20.41 -4.12
N PHE A 309 -12.37 20.04 -5.08
CA PHE A 309 -11.61 18.78 -4.99
C PHE A 309 -10.57 18.80 -3.87
N GLU A 310 -9.92 19.93 -3.63
CA GLU A 310 -9.02 20.12 -2.51
C GLU A 310 -9.75 19.96 -1.17
N GLU A 311 -10.93 20.55 -0.99
CA GLU A 311 -11.75 20.38 0.21
C GLU A 311 -12.17 18.92 0.45
N LEU A 312 -12.53 18.20 -0.61
CA LEU A 312 -12.86 16.77 -0.54
C LEU A 312 -11.67 15.91 -0.16
N SER A 313 -10.44 16.34 -0.42
CA SER A 313 -9.22 15.59 -0.08
C SER A 313 -8.77 15.75 1.37
N LYS A 314 -9.29 16.73 2.11
CA LYS A 314 -8.89 17.02 3.50
C LYS A 314 -9.32 15.93 4.46
N SER A 315 -8.52 15.70 5.48
CA SER A 315 -8.94 14.86 6.61
C SER A 315 -10.13 15.50 7.33
N GLY A 316 -11.15 14.71 7.69
CA GLY A 316 -12.37 15.21 8.34
C GLY A 316 -13.42 15.80 7.39
N ALA A 317 -13.25 15.66 6.08
CA ALA A 317 -14.24 16.09 5.08
C ALA A 317 -15.38 15.06 4.84
N ASP A 318 -15.60 14.13 5.76
CA ASP A 318 -16.53 13.00 5.58
C ASP A 318 -17.98 13.45 5.33
N GLU A 319 -18.45 14.48 6.02
CA GLU A 319 -19.79 15.02 5.79
C GLU A 319 -19.99 15.52 4.34
N VAL A 320 -18.94 16.13 3.77
CA VAL A 320 -18.99 16.65 2.41
C VAL A 320 -18.90 15.53 1.39
N ARG A 321 -18.06 14.52 1.64
CA ARG A 321 -17.93 13.32 0.82
C ARG A 321 -19.22 12.53 0.79
N ASN A 322 -19.83 12.30 1.96
CA ASN A 322 -21.09 11.58 2.08
C ASN A 322 -22.20 12.25 1.29
N LYS A 323 -22.28 13.59 1.29
CA LYS A 323 -23.28 14.33 0.47
C LYS A 323 -23.13 14.05 -1.04
N VAL A 324 -21.89 13.97 -1.53
CA VAL A 324 -21.63 13.65 -2.94
C VAL A 324 -21.99 12.19 -3.23
N GLU A 325 -21.62 11.29 -2.35
CA GLU A 325 -21.89 9.86 -2.48
C GLU A 325 -23.40 9.55 -2.47
N ASP A 326 -24.12 10.13 -1.51
CA ASP A 326 -25.58 9.95 -1.42
C ASP A 326 -26.29 10.49 -2.68
N PHE A 327 -25.85 11.62 -3.18
CA PHE A 327 -26.37 12.16 -4.44
C PHE A 327 -26.06 11.25 -5.63
N ALA A 328 -24.83 10.71 -5.71
CA ALA A 328 -24.44 9.79 -6.77
C ALA A 328 -25.27 8.50 -6.74
N LYS A 329 -25.53 7.94 -5.56
CA LYS A 329 -26.40 6.76 -5.38
C LYS A 329 -27.84 7.01 -5.87
N LEU A 330 -28.38 8.21 -5.64
CA LEU A 330 -29.69 8.60 -6.15
C LEU A 330 -29.70 8.86 -7.66
N ASN A 331 -28.54 9.02 -8.28
CA ASN A 331 -28.37 9.33 -9.71
C ASN A 331 -27.60 8.21 -10.46
N GLY A 332 -27.90 6.97 -10.17
CA GLY A 332 -27.46 5.81 -10.96
C GLY A 332 -26.15 5.18 -10.56
N MET A 333 -25.52 5.60 -9.43
CA MET A 333 -24.36 4.90 -8.89
C MET A 333 -24.80 3.78 -7.95
N ILE A 334 -24.20 2.60 -8.12
CA ILE A 334 -24.30 1.46 -7.21
C ILE A 334 -22.94 1.31 -6.54
N SER A 335 -22.89 1.37 -5.22
CA SER A 335 -21.67 1.12 -4.44
C SER A 335 -21.64 -0.36 -4.06
N LEU A 336 -20.55 -1.03 -4.37
CA LEU A 336 -20.30 -2.43 -4.06
C LEU A 336 -19.02 -2.54 -3.24
N PRO A 337 -19.12 -2.48 -1.90
CA PRO A 337 -18.00 -2.76 -1.02
C PRO A 337 -17.50 -4.19 -1.20
N ASP A 338 -16.19 -4.39 -1.11
CA ASP A 338 -15.62 -5.72 -1.28
C ASP A 338 -16.00 -6.67 -0.13
N THR A 339 -16.47 -7.84 -0.50
CA THR A 339 -16.74 -8.97 0.42
C THR A 339 -15.97 -10.22 0.04
N SER A 340 -15.15 -10.15 -1.01
CA SER A 340 -14.39 -11.29 -1.51
C SER A 340 -13.04 -11.49 -0.81
N GLY A 341 -12.55 -10.46 -0.11
CA GLY A 341 -11.22 -10.42 0.47
C GLY A 341 -10.15 -9.82 -0.46
N THR A 342 -10.49 -9.38 -1.68
CA THR A 342 -9.56 -8.65 -2.55
C THR A 342 -9.22 -7.28 -2.00
N ASN A 343 -10.08 -6.70 -1.15
CA ASN A 343 -10.04 -5.31 -0.70
C ASN A 343 -10.08 -4.29 -1.85
N ILE A 344 -10.80 -4.61 -2.92
CA ILE A 344 -11.06 -3.75 -4.06
C ILE A 344 -12.54 -3.43 -4.09
N ASP A 345 -12.91 -2.27 -3.59
CA ASP A 345 -14.28 -1.76 -3.69
C ASP A 345 -14.60 -1.40 -5.14
N VAL A 346 -15.88 -1.42 -5.51
CA VAL A 346 -16.35 -1.13 -6.85
C VAL A 346 -17.50 -0.14 -6.81
N GLN A 347 -17.55 0.76 -7.78
CA GLN A 347 -18.70 1.60 -8.08
C GLN A 347 -19.16 1.30 -9.51
N ILE A 348 -20.46 1.08 -9.67
CA ILE A 348 -21.07 0.83 -10.98
C ILE A 348 -21.99 2.00 -11.28
N PHE A 349 -21.76 2.68 -12.40
CA PHE A 349 -22.60 3.79 -12.85
C PHE A 349 -23.50 3.33 -14.00
N ASP A 350 -24.78 3.32 -13.76
CA ASP A 350 -25.80 3.20 -14.81
C ASP A 350 -25.99 4.56 -15.50
N THR A 351 -25.33 4.76 -16.63
CA THR A 351 -25.36 6.06 -17.31
C THR A 351 -26.72 6.47 -17.82
N ALA A 352 -27.67 5.52 -17.96
CA ALA A 352 -29.06 5.82 -18.32
C ALA A 352 -29.84 6.50 -17.19
N LYS A 353 -29.41 6.27 -15.93
CA LYS A 353 -30.05 6.85 -14.75
C LYS A 353 -29.45 8.17 -14.32
N ILE A 354 -28.29 8.57 -14.89
CA ILE A 354 -27.64 9.82 -14.57
C ILE A 354 -28.43 10.98 -15.15
N ASP A 355 -28.86 11.89 -14.30
CA ASP A 355 -29.37 13.20 -14.76
C ASP A 355 -28.18 14.11 -15.12
N TRP A 356 -27.71 14.00 -16.36
CA TRP A 356 -26.57 14.74 -16.86
C TRP A 356 -26.70 16.25 -16.71
N LYS A 357 -27.92 16.80 -16.70
CA LYS A 357 -28.14 18.21 -16.44
C LYS A 357 -27.74 18.64 -15.02
N LYS A 358 -27.72 17.69 -14.10
CA LYS A 358 -27.27 17.87 -12.71
C LYS A 358 -25.89 17.29 -12.46
N SER A 359 -25.07 17.19 -13.49
CA SER A 359 -23.69 16.77 -13.42
C SER A 359 -22.74 17.90 -13.85
N ALA A 360 -21.43 17.66 -13.72
CA ALA A 360 -20.40 18.55 -14.27
C ALA A 360 -20.40 18.57 -15.83
N PHE A 361 -21.11 17.62 -16.46
CA PHE A 361 -21.14 17.43 -17.91
C PHE A 361 -22.56 17.57 -18.49
N PRO A 362 -23.23 18.73 -18.34
CA PRO A 362 -24.62 18.89 -18.72
C PRO A 362 -24.91 18.74 -20.22
N ASN A 363 -23.87 18.87 -21.03
CA ASN A 363 -23.92 18.75 -22.49
C ASN A 363 -23.37 17.39 -23.00
N ALA A 364 -23.11 16.44 -22.11
CA ALA A 364 -22.60 15.13 -22.51
C ALA A 364 -23.58 14.47 -23.49
N LYS A 365 -23.06 14.12 -24.68
CA LYS A 365 -23.82 13.35 -25.67
C LYS A 365 -23.58 11.88 -25.41
N MET A 366 -24.52 11.23 -24.77
CA MET A 366 -24.42 9.79 -24.55
C MET A 366 -24.70 9.03 -25.85
N HIS A 367 -23.91 7.99 -26.09
CA HIS A 367 -24.19 7.02 -27.14
C HIS A 367 -25.52 6.32 -26.89
N ASN A 368 -26.24 5.99 -27.96
CA ASN A 368 -27.58 5.36 -27.90
C ASN A 368 -27.65 4.04 -27.11
N LYS A 369 -26.50 3.47 -26.72
CA LYS A 369 -26.41 2.21 -26.00
C LYS A 369 -26.35 2.34 -24.48
N ASN A 370 -26.37 3.55 -23.93
CA ASN A 370 -26.31 3.79 -22.48
C ASN A 370 -25.28 2.91 -21.77
N PRO A 371 -23.98 3.15 -21.95
CA PRO A 371 -22.94 2.28 -21.39
C PRO A 371 -22.98 2.23 -19.85
N VAL A 372 -22.35 1.22 -19.30
CA VAL A 372 -22.11 1.08 -17.86
C VAL A 372 -20.64 1.41 -17.59
N ILE A 373 -20.39 2.21 -16.56
CA ILE A 373 -19.02 2.47 -16.10
C ILE A 373 -18.79 1.70 -14.81
N ILE A 374 -17.80 0.84 -14.80
CA ILE A 374 -17.34 0.12 -13.61
C ILE A 374 -16.04 0.79 -13.14
N VAL A 375 -16.08 1.39 -11.98
CA VAL A 375 -14.89 1.95 -11.33
C VAL A 375 -14.43 0.99 -10.25
N MET A 376 -13.21 0.52 -10.34
CA MET A 376 -12.57 -0.34 -9.34
C MET A 376 -11.44 0.39 -8.64
N ASP A 377 -11.33 0.22 -7.33
CA ASP A 377 -10.21 0.76 -6.57
C ASP A 377 -8.88 0.15 -7.05
N TYR A 378 -7.77 0.76 -6.66
CA TYR A 378 -6.44 0.35 -7.12
C TYR A 378 -6.16 -1.12 -6.85
N ALA A 379 -5.87 -1.84 -7.92
CA ALA A 379 -5.25 -3.15 -7.89
C ALA A 379 -3.83 -3.06 -8.44
N PHE A 380 -2.90 -3.82 -7.88
CA PHE A 380 -1.49 -3.75 -8.25
C PHE A 380 -0.91 -5.12 -8.56
N GLY A 381 0.01 -5.14 -9.54
CA GLY A 381 0.76 -6.33 -9.88
C GLY A 381 -0.12 -7.53 -10.25
N GLU A 382 0.14 -8.66 -9.64
CA GLU A 382 -0.58 -9.92 -9.89
C GLU A 382 -2.08 -9.81 -9.59
N GLN A 383 -2.48 -9.08 -8.55
CA GLN A 383 -3.88 -8.87 -8.20
C GLN A 383 -4.66 -8.13 -9.31
N ALA A 384 -4.03 -7.12 -9.95
CA ALA A 384 -4.66 -6.41 -11.05
C ALA A 384 -4.92 -7.35 -12.25
N TYR A 385 -3.96 -8.22 -12.54
CA TYR A 385 -4.11 -9.24 -13.56
C TYR A 385 -5.26 -10.21 -13.21
N GLU A 386 -5.20 -10.80 -12.00
CA GLU A 386 -6.19 -11.80 -11.55
C GLU A 386 -7.62 -11.27 -11.57
N THR A 387 -7.85 -10.07 -11.03
CA THR A 387 -9.20 -9.50 -10.95
C THR A 387 -9.77 -9.17 -12.32
N ILE A 388 -8.96 -8.61 -13.22
CA ILE A 388 -9.41 -8.33 -14.60
C ILE A 388 -9.61 -9.62 -15.38
N ASP A 389 -8.70 -10.59 -15.26
CA ASP A 389 -8.84 -11.90 -15.91
C ASP A 389 -10.14 -12.59 -15.51
N GLU A 390 -10.45 -12.65 -14.19
CA GLU A 390 -11.69 -13.23 -13.68
C GLU A 390 -12.93 -12.44 -14.11
N LEU A 391 -12.84 -11.10 -14.18
CA LEU A 391 -13.95 -10.29 -14.65
C LEU A 391 -14.27 -10.53 -16.12
N LEU A 392 -13.26 -10.78 -16.96
CA LEU A 392 -13.43 -11.04 -18.39
C LEU A 392 -13.86 -12.48 -18.71
N LYS A 393 -13.78 -13.42 -17.77
CA LYS A 393 -14.28 -14.79 -17.96
C LYS A 393 -15.79 -14.83 -18.11
N PRO A 394 -16.34 -15.83 -18.83
CA PRO A 394 -17.78 -15.99 -19.00
C PRO A 394 -18.50 -16.10 -17.65
N PHE A 395 -19.65 -15.46 -17.54
CA PHE A 395 -20.57 -15.61 -16.43
C PHE A 395 -21.63 -16.66 -16.77
N GLN A 396 -21.94 -17.57 -15.83
CA GLN A 396 -22.93 -18.64 -16.01
C GLN A 396 -22.72 -19.46 -17.33
N LYS A 397 -21.46 -19.77 -17.64
CA LYS A 397 -20.93 -20.53 -18.78
C LYS A 397 -20.83 -19.78 -20.11
N ASP A 398 -21.78 -18.90 -20.46
CA ASP A 398 -21.88 -18.38 -21.81
C ASP A 398 -21.97 -16.84 -21.91
N ILE A 399 -22.21 -16.14 -20.81
CA ILE A 399 -22.42 -14.68 -20.84
C ILE A 399 -21.06 -13.97 -20.72
N LEU A 400 -20.62 -13.38 -21.82
CA LEU A 400 -19.45 -12.50 -21.83
C LEU A 400 -19.87 -11.04 -21.62
N LEU A 401 -19.15 -10.32 -20.78
CA LEU A 401 -19.34 -8.87 -20.65
C LEU A 401 -18.88 -8.18 -21.94
N ASN A 402 -19.67 -7.24 -22.44
CA ASN A 402 -19.29 -6.41 -23.58
C ASN A 402 -18.38 -5.26 -23.13
N VAL A 403 -17.10 -5.57 -22.86
CA VAL A 403 -16.12 -4.58 -22.44
C VAL A 403 -15.57 -3.82 -23.66
N GLU A 404 -15.89 -2.52 -23.73
CA GLU A 404 -15.45 -1.66 -24.83
C GLU A 404 -14.13 -0.94 -24.52
N SER A 405 -13.83 -0.64 -23.25
CA SER A 405 -12.56 -0.03 -22.86
C SER A 405 -12.14 -0.39 -21.45
N VAL A 406 -10.83 -0.33 -21.21
CA VAL A 406 -10.20 -0.39 -19.89
C VAL A 406 -9.30 0.82 -19.76
N SER A 407 -9.56 1.65 -18.76
CA SER A 407 -8.76 2.83 -18.44
C SER A 407 -8.07 2.63 -17.09
N ILE A 408 -6.77 2.86 -17.03
CA ILE A 408 -5.99 2.70 -15.81
C ILE A 408 -5.36 4.04 -15.46
N MET A 409 -5.64 4.52 -14.26
CA MET A 409 -5.09 5.75 -13.73
C MET A 409 -4.50 5.47 -12.34
N GLY A 410 -3.22 5.73 -12.17
CA GLY A 410 -2.53 5.41 -10.92
C GLY A 410 -1.26 6.20 -10.73
N LYS A 411 -0.55 5.89 -9.65
CA LYS A 411 0.78 6.45 -9.38
C LYS A 411 1.84 5.54 -10.00
N ALA A 412 2.83 6.15 -10.66
CA ALA A 412 3.97 5.46 -11.22
C ALA A 412 5.27 6.10 -10.76
N GLY A 413 6.33 5.30 -10.64
CA GLY A 413 7.69 5.82 -10.56
C GLY A 413 8.14 6.28 -11.95
N ILE A 414 8.78 7.43 -12.03
CA ILE A 414 9.24 7.98 -13.31
C ILE A 414 10.75 8.19 -13.27
N LEU A 415 11.41 7.96 -14.40
CA LEU A 415 12.84 8.20 -14.57
C LEU A 415 13.12 9.63 -15.05
N GLN A 416 12.16 10.30 -15.67
CA GLN A 416 12.22 11.68 -16.15
C GLN A 416 10.96 12.41 -15.72
N GLY A 417 11.09 13.71 -15.42
CA GLY A 417 10.00 14.52 -14.92
C GLY A 417 10.06 14.77 -13.42
N GLY A 418 9.07 15.48 -12.89
CA GLY A 418 8.93 15.88 -11.51
C GLY A 418 7.72 15.23 -10.83
N LYS A 419 7.62 15.41 -9.52
CA LYS A 419 6.46 14.96 -8.75
C LYS A 419 5.22 15.75 -9.18
N GLY A 420 4.21 15.04 -9.64
CA GLY A 420 2.95 15.61 -10.13
C GLY A 420 2.81 15.62 -11.64
N ASP A 421 3.87 15.32 -12.38
CA ASP A 421 3.77 15.18 -13.84
C ASP A 421 2.89 13.98 -14.22
N ILE A 422 2.15 14.15 -15.31
CA ILE A 422 1.30 13.08 -15.87
C ILE A 422 2.08 12.36 -16.96
N MET A 423 2.21 11.04 -16.81
CA MET A 423 2.83 10.18 -17.80
C MET A 423 1.75 9.43 -18.60
N ILE A 424 1.78 9.57 -19.92
CA ILE A 424 0.89 8.84 -20.84
C ILE A 424 1.73 7.81 -21.59
N PRO A 425 1.65 6.52 -21.21
CA PRO A 425 2.45 5.48 -21.85
C PRO A 425 1.86 5.07 -23.21
N SER A 426 2.73 4.65 -24.13
CA SER A 426 2.37 4.07 -25.43
C SER A 426 2.81 2.60 -25.58
N ALA A 427 3.55 2.10 -24.61
CA ALA A 427 3.99 0.70 -24.59
C ALA A 427 4.30 0.25 -23.15
N HIS A 428 4.12 -1.02 -22.90
CA HIS A 428 4.66 -1.73 -21.73
C HIS A 428 5.76 -2.68 -22.18
N ILE A 429 6.91 -2.60 -21.53
CA ILE A 429 8.05 -3.47 -21.79
C ILE A 429 8.35 -4.23 -20.52
N ASN A 430 8.27 -5.55 -20.58
CA ASN A 430 8.69 -6.40 -19.48
C ASN A 430 10.12 -6.87 -19.73
N GLU A 431 11.09 -6.23 -19.09
CA GLU A 431 12.50 -6.57 -19.28
C GLU A 431 12.84 -8.01 -18.84
N GLY A 432 12.11 -8.57 -17.89
CA GLY A 432 12.33 -9.94 -17.40
C GLY A 432 11.94 -11.03 -18.39
N THR A 433 11.02 -10.78 -19.30
CA THR A 433 10.55 -11.74 -20.31
C THR A 433 10.89 -11.31 -21.74
N GLY A 434 11.34 -10.08 -21.94
CA GLY A 434 11.57 -9.50 -23.25
C GLY A 434 10.28 -9.20 -24.04
N ASP A 435 9.13 -9.32 -23.38
CA ASP A 435 7.84 -9.06 -24.01
C ASP A 435 7.59 -7.56 -24.12
N ASN A 436 7.17 -7.15 -25.29
CA ASN A 436 6.86 -5.76 -25.60
C ASN A 436 5.39 -5.67 -26.02
N TYR A 437 4.63 -4.89 -25.28
CA TYR A 437 3.21 -4.64 -25.52
C TYR A 437 3.01 -3.19 -25.94
N PHE A 438 2.88 -2.97 -27.26
CA PHE A 438 2.52 -1.68 -27.84
C PHE A 438 1.00 -1.54 -27.82
N PHE A 439 0.51 -0.38 -27.43
CA PHE A 439 -0.92 -0.09 -27.47
C PHE A 439 -1.17 1.36 -27.88
N HIS A 440 -2.34 1.60 -28.43
CA HIS A 440 -2.80 2.94 -28.71
C HIS A 440 -3.49 3.49 -27.46
N ASN A 441 -2.93 4.57 -26.91
CA ASN A 441 -3.58 5.27 -25.83
C ASN A 441 -4.48 6.35 -26.42
N GLU A 442 -5.77 6.34 -26.09
CA GLU A 442 -6.72 7.34 -26.56
C GLU A 442 -6.47 8.73 -25.94
N LEU A 443 -5.85 8.77 -24.73
CA LEU A 443 -5.41 10.00 -24.13
C LEU A 443 -4.06 10.41 -24.73
N THR A 444 -3.95 11.63 -25.23
CA THR A 444 -2.70 12.20 -25.75
C THR A 444 -2.26 13.39 -24.91
N ALA A 445 -0.96 13.72 -24.98
CA ALA A 445 -0.43 14.90 -24.29
C ALA A 445 -1.13 16.19 -24.74
N GLU A 446 -1.46 16.30 -26.02
CA GLU A 446 -2.14 17.46 -26.61
C GLU A 446 -3.55 17.69 -26.02
N MET A 447 -4.23 16.62 -25.61
CA MET A 447 -5.55 16.76 -24.93
C MET A 447 -5.45 17.35 -23.53
N LEU A 448 -4.28 17.28 -22.92
CA LEU A 448 -4.01 17.78 -21.56
C LEU A 448 -3.31 19.14 -21.57
N GLU A 449 -2.71 19.53 -22.70
CA GLU A 449 -2.07 20.84 -22.88
C GLU A 449 -3.13 21.95 -22.91
N GLY A 450 -3.09 22.83 -21.91
CA GLY A 450 -3.95 24.01 -21.85
C GLY A 450 -5.15 23.92 -20.88
N ASN A 451 -5.19 22.91 -20.02
CA ASN A 451 -6.17 22.81 -18.92
C ASN A 451 -5.57 23.20 -17.58
#